data_374944aff8da208653f97f0de7676135
#
_entry.id   374944aff8da208653f97f0de7676135
#
_cell.length_a   1.000
_cell.length_b   1.000
_cell.length_c   1.000
_cell.angle_alpha   90.00
_cell.angle_beta   90.00
_cell.angle_gamma   90.00
#
_symmetry.space_group_name_H-M   'P 1'
#
loop_
_entity.id
_entity.type
_entity.pdbx_description
1 polymer ?
#
loop_
_entity_poly.entity_id
_entity_poly.type
_entity_poly.pdbx_seq_one_letter_code
_entity_poly.pdbx_strand_id
1 'polypeptide(L)'
;MPEMNLGEFSHWAIENVRSFLPEAYKKAEIDLYPVAKNDVFYTAMTVRLKDQMSAPAINLEEMFVAYKNGVPLSAIGSRMAQIALLEGPVYDNSIFENYEMMKKNLFIRVCGIEGNKEWLRRIPYKKIENLAITFHIMVNAGEEGMSSAAVTNNIMESYNLTTEQLYEDAMKNSPEILPAKVDTMANMLFGLTNIEMDSMGMPGQPPMVVVTNQMGINGASALFYPGVMDKVAETLNDNYFVLPSSIHEVIAIPTSLGSNYRDLEQMVREVNEMAVAPEDQLSNSVYRYDSKTKIFELAATQAQRERVAKHRAREMER
;
A
#
# COMPACT_ATOMS: atom_id res chain seq x y z
N MET A 1 39.15 -11.37 -7.77
CA MET A 1 38.15 -12.41 -8.12
C MET A 1 37.25 -11.82 -9.17
N PRO A 2 36.77 -12.59 -10.16
CA PRO A 2 35.75 -12.06 -11.05
C PRO A 2 34.55 -11.58 -10.22
N GLU A 3 33.94 -10.52 -10.68
CA GLU A 3 32.79 -9.89 -10.02
C GLU A 3 31.57 -10.82 -10.13
N MET A 4 30.97 -11.22 -9.00
CA MET A 4 29.80 -12.11 -8.99
C MET A 4 28.58 -11.44 -9.63
N ASN A 5 27.78 -12.21 -10.34
CA ASN A 5 26.39 -11.84 -10.66
C ASN A 5 25.46 -12.13 -9.47
N LEU A 6 24.20 -11.70 -9.56
CA LEU A 6 23.22 -11.85 -8.47
C LEU A 6 23.01 -13.33 -8.08
N GLY A 7 22.96 -14.26 -9.04
CA GLY A 7 22.79 -15.68 -8.76
C GLY A 7 23.99 -16.28 -7.99
N GLU A 8 25.20 -15.94 -8.41
CA GLU A 8 26.43 -16.34 -7.74
C GLU A 8 26.54 -15.73 -6.33
N PHE A 9 26.12 -14.47 -6.18
CA PHE A 9 26.06 -13.80 -4.89
C PHE A 9 25.03 -14.45 -3.96
N SER A 10 23.85 -14.79 -4.46
CA SER A 10 22.81 -15.48 -3.69
C SER A 10 23.29 -16.85 -3.22
N HIS A 11 23.99 -17.57 -4.08
CA HIS A 11 24.60 -18.86 -3.72
C HIS A 11 25.68 -18.70 -2.63
N TRP A 12 26.55 -17.70 -2.79
CA TRP A 12 27.53 -17.35 -1.75
C TRP A 12 26.85 -17.01 -0.42
N ALA A 13 25.75 -16.24 -0.44
CA ALA A 13 25.02 -15.86 0.77
C ALA A 13 24.49 -17.10 1.52
N ILE A 14 23.86 -18.04 0.80
CA ILE A 14 23.33 -19.29 1.36
C ILE A 14 24.45 -20.13 2.01
N GLU A 15 25.58 -20.26 1.34
CA GLU A 15 26.69 -21.08 1.82
C GLU A 15 27.39 -20.47 3.04
N ASN A 16 27.47 -19.13 3.09
CA ASN A 16 28.36 -18.45 4.03
C ASN A 16 27.66 -17.79 5.21
N VAL A 17 26.37 -17.44 5.12
CA VAL A 17 25.68 -16.67 6.18
C VAL A 17 25.77 -17.34 7.57
N ARG A 18 25.72 -18.67 7.64
CA ARG A 18 25.82 -19.40 8.91
C ARG A 18 27.16 -19.19 9.61
N SER A 19 28.24 -18.91 8.87
CA SER A 19 29.57 -18.66 9.43
C SER A 19 29.66 -17.35 10.22
N PHE A 20 28.73 -16.42 9.97
CA PHE A 20 28.62 -15.12 10.66
C PHE A 20 27.64 -15.15 11.83
N LEU A 21 26.95 -16.28 12.05
CA LEU A 21 25.92 -16.46 13.08
C LEU A 21 26.43 -17.23 14.28
N PRO A 22 25.80 -17.09 15.45
CA PRO A 22 26.12 -17.90 16.64
C PRO A 22 26.01 -19.41 16.38
N GLU A 23 26.66 -20.20 17.21
CA GLU A 23 26.73 -21.68 17.12
C GLU A 23 25.36 -22.35 16.97
N ALA A 24 24.34 -21.80 17.66
CA ALA A 24 22.95 -22.26 17.58
C ALA A 24 22.38 -22.28 16.15
N TYR A 25 22.85 -21.37 15.29
CA TYR A 25 22.38 -21.23 13.90
C TYR A 25 23.12 -22.11 12.88
N LYS A 26 24.11 -22.91 13.29
CA LYS A 26 24.83 -23.78 12.36
C LYS A 26 23.93 -24.76 11.61
N LYS A 27 22.82 -25.17 12.23
CA LYS A 27 21.83 -26.09 11.66
C LYS A 27 20.53 -25.36 11.26
N ALA A 28 20.53 -24.02 11.21
CA ALA A 28 19.37 -23.24 10.81
C ALA A 28 18.96 -23.56 9.37
N GLU A 29 17.67 -23.59 9.12
CA GLU A 29 17.11 -23.70 7.78
C GLU A 29 17.28 -22.35 7.05
N ILE A 30 17.62 -22.41 5.77
CA ILE A 30 17.72 -21.23 4.93
C ILE A 30 16.71 -21.40 3.80
N ASP A 31 15.77 -20.47 3.74
CA ASP A 31 14.75 -20.44 2.70
C ASP A 31 14.94 -19.20 1.81
N LEU A 32 14.79 -19.39 0.51
CA LEU A 32 14.71 -18.31 -0.47
C LEU A 32 13.30 -18.24 -1.04
N TYR A 33 12.74 -17.05 -1.08
CA TYR A 33 11.45 -16.85 -1.73
C TYR A 33 11.37 -15.47 -2.38
N PRO A 34 10.67 -15.36 -3.52
CA PRO A 34 10.45 -14.07 -4.15
C PRO A 34 9.48 -13.24 -3.33
N VAL A 35 9.84 -12.01 -3.06
CA VAL A 35 8.96 -10.99 -2.47
C VAL A 35 8.57 -10.02 -3.55
N ALA A 36 7.27 -9.77 -3.65
CA ALA A 36 6.70 -8.74 -4.49
C ALA A 36 5.90 -7.79 -3.58
N LYS A 37 6.29 -6.53 -3.54
CA LYS A 37 5.61 -5.51 -2.76
C LYS A 37 5.63 -4.22 -3.56
N ASN A 38 4.48 -3.76 -4.04
CA ASN A 38 4.32 -2.50 -4.77
C ASN A 38 5.47 -2.22 -5.75
N ASP A 39 5.50 -2.90 -6.90
CA ASP A 39 6.52 -2.75 -7.95
C ASP A 39 7.96 -3.10 -7.56
N VAL A 40 8.23 -3.41 -6.30
CA VAL A 40 9.54 -3.88 -5.84
C VAL A 40 9.55 -5.40 -5.77
N PHE A 41 10.43 -6.01 -6.55
CA PHE A 41 10.65 -7.44 -6.59
C PHE A 41 12.05 -7.73 -6.06
N TYR A 42 12.13 -8.59 -5.06
CA TYR A 42 13.43 -9.03 -4.57
C TYR A 42 13.36 -10.46 -4.05
N THR A 43 14.51 -11.09 -3.98
CA THR A 43 14.67 -12.39 -3.36
C THR A 43 14.94 -12.21 -1.87
N ALA A 44 14.00 -12.66 -1.05
CA ALA A 44 14.20 -12.71 0.39
C ALA A 44 14.93 -13.99 0.76
N MET A 45 15.90 -13.87 1.66
CA MET A 45 16.54 -14.98 2.35
C MET A 45 16.15 -14.92 3.83
N THR A 46 15.69 -16.04 4.39
CA THR A 46 15.50 -16.19 5.83
C THR A 46 16.46 -17.25 6.39
N VAL A 47 16.89 -17.04 7.62
CA VAL A 47 17.70 -18.00 8.37
C VAL A 47 16.96 -18.33 9.66
N ARG A 48 16.38 -19.53 9.75
CA ARG A 48 15.40 -19.91 10.75
C ARG A 48 15.86 -21.10 11.58
N LEU A 49 15.77 -20.99 12.91
CA LEU A 49 15.93 -22.14 13.77
C LEU A 49 14.71 -23.07 13.64
N LYS A 50 14.90 -24.35 13.89
CA LYS A 50 13.86 -25.38 13.73
C LYS A 50 12.60 -25.10 14.54
N ASP A 51 12.75 -24.42 15.69
CA ASP A 51 11.66 -24.11 16.62
C ASP A 51 11.03 -22.72 16.38
N GLN A 52 11.57 -21.95 15.40
CA GLN A 52 11.04 -20.64 15.03
C GLN A 52 10.04 -20.78 13.90
N MET A 53 8.88 -20.16 14.04
CA MET A 53 7.82 -20.13 13.02
C MET A 53 8.07 -19.05 11.96
N SER A 54 8.80 -17.99 12.31
CA SER A 54 9.15 -16.87 11.44
C SER A 54 10.59 -16.45 11.65
N ALA A 55 11.19 -15.83 10.64
CA ALA A 55 12.50 -15.21 10.71
C ALA A 55 12.51 -13.91 9.87
N PRO A 56 13.34 -12.93 10.24
CA PRO A 56 13.50 -11.72 9.46
C PRO A 56 13.93 -12.02 8.03
N ALA A 57 13.35 -11.29 7.08
CA ALA A 57 13.67 -11.39 5.66
C ALA A 57 14.88 -10.51 5.32
N ILE A 58 15.89 -11.08 4.72
CA ILE A 58 17.08 -10.41 4.22
C ILE A 58 16.87 -10.16 2.72
N ASN A 59 16.88 -8.90 2.30
CA ASN A 59 16.79 -8.54 0.88
C ASN A 59 18.14 -8.79 0.18
N LEU A 60 18.21 -9.82 -0.67
CA LEU A 60 19.47 -10.20 -1.34
C LEU A 60 19.87 -9.19 -2.42
N GLU A 61 18.94 -8.55 -3.10
CA GLU A 61 19.24 -7.52 -4.08
C GLU A 61 19.87 -6.29 -3.43
N GLU A 62 19.39 -5.85 -2.26
CA GLU A 62 20.00 -4.78 -1.48
C GLU A 62 21.43 -5.14 -1.06
N MET A 63 21.63 -6.35 -0.58
CA MET A 63 22.96 -6.86 -0.21
C MET A 63 23.88 -6.95 -1.43
N PHE A 64 23.36 -7.35 -2.59
CA PHE A 64 24.11 -7.41 -3.83
C PHE A 64 24.51 -6.03 -4.35
N VAL A 65 23.61 -5.03 -4.26
CA VAL A 65 23.95 -3.62 -4.59
C VAL A 65 25.08 -3.12 -3.69
N ALA A 66 25.06 -3.43 -2.39
CA ALA A 66 26.15 -3.08 -1.49
C ALA A 66 27.48 -3.74 -1.93
N TYR A 67 27.45 -5.03 -2.34
CA TYR A 67 28.60 -5.73 -2.90
C TYR A 67 29.15 -5.05 -4.17
N LYS A 68 28.27 -4.70 -5.11
CA LYS A 68 28.63 -3.99 -6.34
C LYS A 68 29.25 -2.62 -6.05
N ASN A 69 28.87 -1.97 -4.98
CA ASN A 69 29.42 -0.70 -4.50
C ASN A 69 30.73 -0.88 -3.69
N GLY A 70 31.31 -2.08 -3.70
CA GLY A 70 32.62 -2.33 -3.11
C GLY A 70 32.61 -2.67 -1.60
N VAL A 71 31.44 -2.90 -0.99
CA VAL A 71 31.37 -3.34 0.40
C VAL A 71 31.96 -4.78 0.49
N PRO A 72 32.91 -5.04 1.40
CA PRO A 72 33.51 -6.38 1.55
C PRO A 72 32.48 -7.44 1.91
N LEU A 73 32.62 -8.64 1.35
CA LEU A 73 31.73 -9.78 1.62
C LEU A 73 31.64 -10.12 3.12
N SER A 74 32.72 -9.93 3.87
CA SER A 74 32.70 -10.11 5.34
C SER A 74 31.77 -9.12 6.04
N ALA A 75 31.73 -7.86 5.60
CA ALA A 75 30.83 -6.86 6.15
C ALA A 75 29.36 -7.15 5.77
N ILE A 76 29.13 -7.59 4.53
CA ILE A 76 27.82 -8.01 4.05
C ILE A 76 27.32 -9.23 4.83
N GLY A 77 28.16 -10.25 5.02
CA GLY A 77 27.83 -11.43 5.82
C GLY A 77 27.47 -11.07 7.25
N SER A 78 28.24 -10.16 7.88
CA SER A 78 27.93 -9.65 9.21
C SER A 78 26.58 -8.89 9.26
N ARG A 79 26.28 -8.08 8.24
CA ARG A 79 25.00 -7.37 8.14
C ARG A 79 23.81 -8.33 7.97
N MET A 80 23.96 -9.35 7.12
CA MET A 80 22.97 -10.41 6.98
C MET A 80 22.73 -11.15 8.29
N ALA A 81 23.81 -11.47 9.02
CA ALA A 81 23.72 -12.12 10.33
C ALA A 81 23.00 -11.21 11.36
N GLN A 82 23.30 -9.92 11.39
CA GLN A 82 22.60 -8.96 12.25
C GLN A 82 21.09 -8.96 11.96
N ILE A 83 20.69 -8.92 10.68
CA ILE A 83 19.27 -8.99 10.31
C ILE A 83 18.67 -10.31 10.76
N ALA A 84 19.33 -11.44 10.52
CA ALA A 84 18.85 -12.77 10.91
C ALA A 84 18.66 -12.93 12.43
N LEU A 85 19.42 -12.17 13.23
CA LEU A 85 19.35 -12.19 14.69
C LEU A 85 18.36 -11.18 15.28
N LEU A 86 17.73 -10.34 14.45
CA LEU A 86 16.65 -9.48 14.95
C LEU A 86 15.54 -10.38 15.49
N GLU A 87 15.10 -10.08 16.69
CA GLU A 87 13.91 -10.73 17.21
C GLU A 87 12.72 -10.29 16.36
N GLY A 88 12.20 -11.25 15.58
CA GLY A 88 10.93 -11.03 14.90
C GLY A 88 9.81 -10.93 15.92
N PRO A 89 8.74 -10.18 15.62
CA PRO A 89 7.58 -10.14 16.51
C PRO A 89 7.07 -11.58 16.75
N VAL A 90 6.78 -11.89 18.01
CA VAL A 90 6.12 -13.16 18.36
C VAL A 90 4.70 -13.09 17.83
N TYR A 91 4.41 -13.85 16.78
CA TYR A 91 3.09 -13.90 16.19
C TYR A 91 2.20 -14.87 16.95
N ASP A 92 0.99 -14.46 17.25
CA ASP A 92 -0.06 -15.36 17.72
C ASP A 92 -0.59 -16.18 16.53
N ASN A 93 -0.05 -17.40 16.38
CA ASN A 93 -0.44 -18.28 15.28
C ASN A 93 -1.89 -18.77 15.36
N SER A 94 -2.57 -18.59 16.52
CA SER A 94 -3.99 -18.93 16.67
C SER A 94 -4.88 -18.17 15.69
N ILE A 95 -4.43 -17.00 15.23
CA ILE A 95 -5.09 -16.20 14.17
C ILE A 95 -5.33 -17.03 12.91
N PHE A 96 -4.43 -17.99 12.61
CA PHE A 96 -4.50 -18.82 11.40
C PHE A 96 -5.09 -20.22 11.64
N GLU A 97 -5.59 -20.54 12.83
CA GLU A 97 -6.15 -21.86 13.11
C GLU A 97 -7.46 -22.12 12.35
N ASN A 98 -8.28 -21.09 12.20
CA ASN A 98 -9.52 -21.18 11.45
C ASN A 98 -9.96 -19.79 10.93
N TYR A 99 -10.92 -19.82 10.00
CA TYR A 99 -11.39 -18.57 9.37
C TYR A 99 -12.01 -17.58 10.35
N GLU A 100 -12.76 -18.04 11.34
CA GLU A 100 -13.40 -17.14 12.31
C GLU A 100 -12.41 -16.37 13.18
N MET A 101 -11.22 -16.93 13.43
CA MET A 101 -10.14 -16.22 14.09
C MET A 101 -9.44 -15.24 13.12
N MET A 102 -9.13 -15.71 11.91
CA MET A 102 -8.50 -14.92 10.86
C MET A 102 -9.37 -13.71 10.48
N LYS A 103 -10.67 -13.93 10.33
CA LYS A 103 -11.67 -12.93 9.93
C LYS A 103 -11.66 -11.69 10.80
N LYS A 104 -11.50 -11.84 12.12
CA LYS A 104 -11.48 -10.71 13.08
C LYS A 104 -10.31 -9.74 12.83
N ASN A 105 -9.23 -10.23 12.20
CA ASN A 105 -8.03 -9.48 11.89
C ASN A 105 -7.93 -9.11 10.40
N LEU A 106 -8.99 -9.39 9.63
CA LEU A 106 -9.00 -9.19 8.20
C LEU A 106 -9.31 -7.72 7.87
N PHE A 107 -8.45 -7.10 7.06
CA PHE A 107 -8.61 -5.72 6.61
C PHE A 107 -8.16 -5.54 5.16
N ILE A 108 -8.52 -4.42 4.55
CA ILE A 108 -8.15 -4.10 3.17
C ILE A 108 -6.88 -3.24 3.09
N ARG A 109 -6.15 -3.42 1.99
CA ARG A 109 -5.20 -2.45 1.45
C ARG A 109 -5.55 -2.13 0.01
N VAL A 110 -4.95 -1.09 -0.54
CA VAL A 110 -5.09 -0.71 -1.94
C VAL A 110 -3.72 -0.59 -2.59
N CYS A 111 -3.62 -1.03 -3.85
CA CYS A 111 -2.44 -0.84 -4.68
C CYS A 111 -2.83 -0.60 -6.14
N GLY A 112 -1.91 -0.07 -6.94
CA GLY A 112 -2.06 0.03 -8.39
C GLY A 112 -1.99 -1.35 -9.06
N ILE A 113 -2.83 -1.61 -10.07
CA ILE A 113 -2.82 -2.90 -10.77
C ILE A 113 -1.59 -3.02 -11.67
N GLU A 114 -1.21 -1.93 -12.37
CA GLU A 114 -0.21 -1.99 -13.43
C GLU A 114 1.13 -2.55 -12.94
N GLY A 115 1.68 -2.02 -11.89
CA GLY A 115 2.96 -2.46 -11.34
C GLY A 115 2.89 -3.71 -10.48
N ASN A 116 1.68 -4.15 -10.08
CA ASN A 116 1.51 -5.29 -9.17
C ASN A 116 0.96 -6.56 -9.85
N LYS A 117 0.96 -6.65 -11.18
CA LYS A 117 0.33 -7.76 -11.93
C LYS A 117 0.80 -9.15 -11.51
N GLU A 118 2.09 -9.34 -11.31
CA GLU A 118 2.65 -10.65 -10.93
C GLU A 118 2.27 -11.05 -9.50
N TRP A 119 2.27 -10.08 -8.59
CA TRP A 119 1.84 -10.31 -7.22
C TRP A 119 0.34 -10.58 -7.14
N LEU A 120 -0.48 -9.79 -7.86
CA LEU A 120 -1.94 -9.93 -7.90
C LEU A 120 -2.42 -11.28 -8.46
N ARG A 121 -1.60 -12.01 -9.24
CA ARG A 121 -1.91 -13.38 -9.66
C ARG A 121 -1.93 -14.39 -8.51
N ARG A 122 -1.28 -14.08 -7.39
CA ARG A 122 -1.09 -14.98 -6.25
C ARG A 122 -2.05 -14.71 -5.10
N ILE A 123 -2.81 -13.62 -5.18
CA ILE A 123 -3.71 -13.17 -4.11
C ILE A 123 -5.09 -12.83 -4.68
N PRO A 124 -6.17 -13.05 -3.90
CA PRO A 124 -7.48 -12.53 -4.25
C PRO A 124 -7.49 -11.01 -4.13
N TYR A 125 -8.17 -10.34 -5.04
CA TYR A 125 -8.38 -8.89 -4.99
C TYR A 125 -9.67 -8.47 -5.67
N LYS A 126 -10.22 -7.33 -5.30
CA LYS A 126 -11.34 -6.68 -5.97
C LYS A 126 -10.84 -5.49 -6.78
N LYS A 127 -11.13 -5.48 -8.07
CA LYS A 127 -10.75 -4.38 -8.96
C LYS A 127 -11.68 -3.18 -8.79
N ILE A 128 -11.09 -1.99 -8.63
CA ILE A 128 -11.78 -0.69 -8.72
C ILE A 128 -10.97 0.19 -9.68
N GLU A 129 -11.50 0.41 -10.87
CA GLU A 129 -10.81 1.11 -11.96
C GLU A 129 -9.44 0.45 -12.28
N ASN A 130 -8.33 1.16 -12.15
CA ASN A 130 -6.98 0.62 -12.26
C ASN A 130 -6.30 0.35 -10.91
N LEU A 131 -7.10 0.30 -9.83
CA LEU A 131 -6.67 -0.08 -8.49
C LEU A 131 -7.16 -1.48 -8.13
N ALA A 132 -6.44 -2.13 -7.22
CA ALA A 132 -6.80 -3.39 -6.60
C ALA A 132 -6.97 -3.22 -5.09
N ILE A 133 -8.13 -3.60 -4.58
CA ILE A 133 -8.33 -3.79 -3.14
C ILE A 133 -7.90 -5.21 -2.81
N THR A 134 -6.89 -5.35 -1.98
CA THR A 134 -6.29 -6.61 -1.51
C THR A 134 -6.63 -6.86 -0.06
N PHE A 135 -6.58 -8.12 0.37
CA PHE A 135 -7.01 -8.54 1.71
C PHE A 135 -5.79 -8.95 2.54
N HIS A 136 -5.73 -8.44 3.75
CA HIS A 136 -4.61 -8.64 4.66
C HIS A 136 -5.11 -9.03 6.05
N ILE A 137 -4.29 -9.81 6.75
CA ILE A 137 -4.53 -10.23 8.13
C ILE A 137 -3.58 -9.44 9.02
N MET A 138 -4.11 -8.66 9.95
CA MET A 138 -3.31 -7.99 10.96
C MET A 138 -2.71 -9.03 11.89
N VAL A 139 -1.39 -9.05 11.97
CA VAL A 139 -0.64 -9.98 12.82
C VAL A 139 -0.19 -9.29 14.10
N ASN A 140 0.26 -8.05 13.98
CA ASN A 140 0.62 -7.20 15.12
C ASN A 140 0.42 -5.73 14.75
N ALA A 141 -0.03 -4.94 15.73
CA ALA A 141 -0.10 -3.49 15.63
C ALA A 141 0.30 -2.89 17.00
N GLY A 142 1.24 -1.93 17.00
CA GLY A 142 1.75 -1.28 18.19
C GLY A 142 2.46 0.02 17.87
N GLU A 143 3.07 0.65 18.88
CA GLU A 143 3.79 1.92 18.72
C GLU A 143 4.97 1.84 17.73
N GLU A 144 5.59 0.67 17.59
CA GLU A 144 6.71 0.42 16.67
C GLU A 144 6.28 0.18 15.21
N GLY A 145 4.97 0.16 14.94
CA GLY A 145 4.42 -0.07 13.62
C GLY A 145 3.42 -1.22 13.55
N MET A 146 3.15 -1.68 12.33
CA MET A 146 2.24 -2.80 12.12
C MET A 146 2.87 -3.87 11.22
N SER A 147 2.55 -5.13 11.49
CA SER A 147 2.83 -6.25 10.60
C SER A 147 1.55 -6.95 10.17
N SER A 148 1.51 -7.34 8.92
CA SER A 148 0.36 -8.02 8.34
C SER A 148 0.79 -9.00 7.25
N ALA A 149 -0.01 -10.04 7.04
CA ALA A 149 0.15 -11.01 5.97
C ALA A 149 -0.95 -10.81 4.92
N ALA A 150 -0.60 -10.88 3.63
CA ALA A 150 -1.59 -10.89 2.56
C ALA A 150 -2.32 -12.25 2.55
N VAL A 151 -3.64 -12.22 2.33
CA VAL A 151 -4.41 -13.44 2.05
C VAL A 151 -4.01 -13.94 0.66
N THR A 152 -3.46 -15.15 0.58
CA THR A 152 -3.11 -15.79 -0.69
C THR A 152 -4.25 -16.59 -1.26
N ASN A 153 -4.18 -16.93 -2.57
CA ASN A 153 -5.16 -17.84 -3.18
C ASN A 153 -5.20 -19.20 -2.44
N ASN A 154 -4.04 -19.69 -1.98
CA ASN A 154 -3.97 -20.94 -1.21
C ASN A 154 -4.72 -20.84 0.13
N ILE A 155 -4.59 -19.72 0.85
CA ILE A 155 -5.35 -19.47 2.08
C ILE A 155 -6.84 -19.41 1.77
N MET A 156 -7.25 -18.68 0.75
CA MET A 156 -8.63 -18.57 0.31
C MET A 156 -9.24 -19.96 -0.01
N GLU A 157 -8.52 -20.77 -0.78
CA GLU A 157 -8.92 -22.12 -1.15
C GLU A 157 -9.00 -23.07 0.06
N SER A 158 -8.02 -23.00 0.99
CA SER A 158 -7.99 -23.88 2.16
C SER A 158 -9.20 -23.71 3.09
N TYR A 159 -9.76 -22.49 3.12
CA TYR A 159 -10.97 -22.17 3.88
C TYR A 159 -12.26 -22.17 3.02
N ASN A 160 -12.16 -22.55 1.73
CA ASN A 160 -13.27 -22.56 0.79
C ASN A 160 -14.02 -21.21 0.72
N LEU A 161 -13.24 -20.11 0.67
CA LEU A 161 -13.75 -18.74 0.64
C LEU A 161 -13.86 -18.23 -0.80
N THR A 162 -14.71 -17.23 -0.99
CA THR A 162 -14.78 -16.45 -2.22
C THR A 162 -14.14 -15.07 -2.00
N THR A 163 -13.72 -14.43 -3.09
CA THR A 163 -13.22 -13.03 -3.04
C THR A 163 -14.27 -12.08 -2.47
N GLU A 164 -15.56 -12.32 -2.75
CA GLU A 164 -16.65 -11.50 -2.28
C GLU A 164 -16.83 -11.61 -0.75
N GLN A 165 -16.74 -12.83 -0.19
CA GLN A 165 -16.77 -13.04 1.27
C GLN A 165 -15.61 -12.34 1.96
N LEU A 166 -14.38 -12.47 1.42
CA LEU A 166 -13.21 -11.75 1.94
C LEU A 166 -13.43 -10.24 1.90
N TYR A 167 -13.99 -9.73 0.81
CA TYR A 167 -14.27 -8.30 0.66
C TYR A 167 -15.30 -7.81 1.68
N GLU A 168 -16.43 -8.49 1.84
CA GLU A 168 -17.46 -8.10 2.80
C GLU A 168 -16.94 -8.11 4.24
N ASP A 169 -16.21 -9.17 4.63
CA ASP A 169 -15.66 -9.30 5.96
C ASP A 169 -14.55 -8.27 6.23
N ALA A 170 -13.65 -8.07 5.28
CA ALA A 170 -12.58 -7.07 5.41
C ALA A 170 -13.13 -5.64 5.45
N MET A 171 -14.13 -5.31 4.62
CA MET A 171 -14.76 -3.98 4.62
C MET A 171 -15.46 -3.67 5.93
N LYS A 172 -16.05 -4.69 6.57
CA LYS A 172 -16.67 -4.53 7.88
C LYS A 172 -15.64 -4.23 8.97
N ASN A 173 -14.50 -4.92 8.95
CA ASN A 173 -13.54 -4.88 10.05
C ASN A 173 -12.48 -3.77 9.87
N SER A 174 -12.16 -3.39 8.63
CA SER A 174 -11.12 -2.39 8.36
C SER A 174 -11.30 -1.08 9.14
N PRO A 175 -12.50 -0.51 9.25
CA PRO A 175 -12.70 0.71 10.04
C PRO A 175 -12.44 0.55 11.54
N GLU A 176 -12.56 -0.66 12.07
CA GLU A 176 -12.30 -0.97 13.48
C GLU A 176 -10.81 -1.24 13.72
N ILE A 177 -10.15 -1.97 12.79
CA ILE A 177 -8.73 -2.31 12.88
C ILE A 177 -7.84 -1.09 12.61
N LEU A 178 -8.16 -0.30 11.57
CA LEU A 178 -7.42 0.88 11.13
C LEU A 178 -8.40 2.03 10.86
N PRO A 179 -8.91 2.70 11.91
CA PRO A 179 -9.89 3.76 11.76
C PRO A 179 -9.47 4.84 10.77
N ALA A 180 -10.40 5.24 9.89
CA ALA A 180 -10.16 6.30 8.92
C ALA A 180 -9.93 7.66 9.61
N LYS A 181 -8.94 8.40 9.13
CA LYS A 181 -8.71 9.81 9.45
C LYS A 181 -8.98 10.62 8.19
N VAL A 182 -9.97 11.51 8.29
CA VAL A 182 -10.36 12.45 7.22
C VAL A 182 -10.26 13.84 7.80
N ASP A 183 -9.34 14.63 7.29
CA ASP A 183 -9.06 15.96 7.82
C ASP A 183 -8.60 16.92 6.72
N THR A 184 -8.67 18.23 6.96
CA THR A 184 -8.09 19.18 6.03
C THR A 184 -6.57 19.12 6.06
N MET A 185 -5.94 19.40 4.92
CA MET A 185 -4.48 19.44 4.84
C MET A 185 -3.89 20.48 5.79
N ALA A 186 -4.58 21.62 5.94
CA ALA A 186 -4.17 22.67 6.86
C ALA A 186 -4.16 22.19 8.31
N ASN A 187 -5.20 21.48 8.74
CA ASN A 187 -5.28 20.93 10.08
C ASN A 187 -4.19 19.85 10.31
N MET A 188 -3.94 19.02 9.31
CA MET A 188 -2.91 17.98 9.42
C MET A 188 -1.47 18.53 9.49
N LEU A 189 -1.17 19.59 8.72
CA LEU A 189 0.19 20.15 8.67
C LEU A 189 0.46 21.18 9.78
N PHE A 190 -0.54 21.96 10.18
CA PHE A 190 -0.36 23.10 11.06
C PHE A 190 -1.21 23.05 12.34
N GLY A 191 -2.11 22.07 12.45
CA GLY A 191 -3.12 22.03 13.52
C GLY A 191 -4.11 23.18 13.46
N LEU A 192 -4.24 23.83 12.29
CA LEU A 192 -5.05 25.03 12.10
C LEU A 192 -6.46 24.66 11.64
N THR A 193 -7.45 25.27 12.24
CA THR A 193 -8.84 25.22 11.77
C THR A 193 -9.05 26.19 10.61
N ASN A 194 -10.15 26.02 9.82
CA ASN A 194 -10.50 26.95 8.75
C ASN A 194 -10.67 28.40 9.25
N ILE A 195 -11.18 28.58 10.49
CA ILE A 195 -11.36 29.91 11.13
C ILE A 195 -9.99 30.56 11.41
N GLU A 196 -9.00 29.77 11.83
CA GLU A 196 -7.65 30.26 12.10
C GLU A 196 -6.93 30.62 10.78
N MET A 197 -7.14 29.85 9.71
CA MET A 197 -6.61 30.16 8.38
C MET A 197 -7.18 31.47 7.83
N ASP A 198 -8.49 31.69 7.96
CA ASP A 198 -9.14 32.94 7.56
C ASP A 198 -8.58 34.14 8.35
N SER A 199 -8.33 33.96 9.65
CA SER A 199 -7.74 34.99 10.52
C SER A 199 -6.27 35.29 10.21
N MET A 200 -5.54 34.34 9.61
CA MET A 200 -4.16 34.52 9.14
C MET A 200 -4.04 35.13 7.73
N GLY A 201 -5.15 35.57 7.13
CA GLY A 201 -5.15 36.21 5.82
C GLY A 201 -5.00 35.25 4.65
N MET A 202 -5.38 34.01 4.83
CA MET A 202 -5.49 32.99 3.76
C MET A 202 -6.98 32.66 3.44
N PRO A 203 -7.88 33.68 3.34
CA PRO A 203 -9.29 33.45 3.07
C PRO A 203 -9.47 32.93 1.65
N GLY A 204 -10.28 31.90 1.52
CA GLY A 204 -10.72 31.43 0.19
C GLY A 204 -9.81 30.44 -0.49
N GLN A 205 -8.80 29.89 0.17
CA GLN A 205 -8.18 28.66 -0.33
C GLN A 205 -9.17 27.50 -0.09
N PRO A 206 -9.58 26.80 -1.16
CA PRO A 206 -10.49 25.69 -1.01
C PRO A 206 -9.83 24.60 -0.17
N PRO A 207 -10.56 24.00 0.76
CA PRO A 207 -10.01 22.97 1.61
C PRO A 207 -9.57 21.78 0.76
N MET A 208 -8.30 21.42 0.84
CA MET A 208 -7.83 20.10 0.43
C MET A 208 -8.02 19.15 1.61
N VAL A 209 -8.62 18.00 1.35
CA VAL A 209 -8.86 16.97 2.38
C VAL A 209 -7.88 15.84 2.16
N VAL A 210 -7.24 15.40 3.24
CA VAL A 210 -6.40 14.22 3.27
C VAL A 210 -7.18 13.07 3.88
N VAL A 211 -7.16 11.92 3.23
CA VAL A 211 -7.73 10.67 3.72
C VAL A 211 -6.61 9.69 3.98
N THR A 212 -6.51 9.25 5.21
CA THR A 212 -5.57 8.20 5.66
C THR A 212 -6.22 7.39 6.80
N ASN A 213 -5.45 6.59 7.50
CA ASN A 213 -5.87 5.94 8.75
C ASN A 213 -5.13 6.54 9.95
N GLN A 214 -5.52 6.14 11.16
CA GLN A 214 -4.91 6.66 12.39
C GLN A 214 -3.40 6.39 12.51
N MET A 215 -2.89 5.33 11.86
CA MET A 215 -1.47 4.98 11.89
C MET A 215 -0.66 5.68 10.78
N GLY A 216 -1.30 6.28 9.78
CA GLY A 216 -0.61 6.86 8.62
C GLY A 216 0.12 5.84 7.74
N ILE A 217 -0.18 4.54 7.87
CA ILE A 217 0.48 3.46 7.14
C ILE A 217 -0.55 2.71 6.30
N ASN A 218 -0.34 2.63 4.97
CA ASN A 218 -1.30 2.05 4.01
C ASN A 218 -2.71 2.66 4.11
N GLY A 219 -2.79 3.93 4.51
CA GLY A 219 -4.05 4.61 4.84
C GLY A 219 -4.88 5.03 3.64
N ALA A 220 -4.34 5.02 2.42
CA ALA A 220 -5.11 5.30 1.20
C ALA A 220 -6.34 4.38 1.06
N SER A 221 -6.28 3.16 1.58
CA SER A 221 -7.40 2.22 1.60
C SER A 221 -8.60 2.72 2.39
N ALA A 222 -8.41 3.63 3.35
CA ALA A 222 -9.48 4.20 4.15
C ALA A 222 -10.50 4.99 3.31
N LEU A 223 -10.11 5.49 2.14
CA LEU A 223 -11.04 6.12 1.19
C LEU A 223 -12.21 5.18 0.83
N PHE A 224 -11.93 3.88 0.74
CA PHE A 224 -12.91 2.88 0.31
C PHE A 224 -13.77 2.33 1.46
N TYR A 225 -13.52 2.74 2.70
CA TYR A 225 -14.36 2.31 3.84
C TYR A 225 -15.79 2.85 3.71
N PRO A 226 -16.78 2.12 4.25
CA PRO A 226 -18.18 2.54 4.17
C PRO A 226 -18.38 3.98 4.66
N GLY A 227 -18.97 4.82 3.80
CA GLY A 227 -19.30 6.21 4.12
C GLY A 227 -18.16 7.22 4.06
N VAL A 228 -16.89 6.80 3.91
CA VAL A 228 -15.75 7.73 3.91
C VAL A 228 -15.76 8.66 2.69
N MET A 229 -16.06 8.15 1.50
CA MET A 229 -16.17 8.99 0.29
C MET A 229 -17.25 10.07 0.46
N ASP A 230 -18.36 9.72 1.08
CA ASP A 230 -19.43 10.67 1.35
C ASP A 230 -19.01 11.73 2.37
N LYS A 231 -18.34 11.31 3.44
CA LYS A 231 -17.79 12.23 4.44
C LYS A 231 -16.81 13.23 3.83
N VAL A 232 -15.97 12.79 2.88
CA VAL A 232 -15.07 13.70 2.13
C VAL A 232 -15.89 14.70 1.32
N ALA A 233 -16.92 14.25 0.59
CA ALA A 233 -17.79 15.14 -0.20
C ALA A 233 -18.54 16.14 0.69
N GLU A 234 -19.02 15.73 1.86
CA GLU A 234 -19.65 16.61 2.85
C GLU A 234 -18.65 17.65 3.37
N THR A 235 -17.42 17.25 3.70
CA THR A 235 -16.37 18.15 4.18
C THR A 235 -16.01 19.21 3.13
N LEU A 236 -15.93 18.80 1.85
CA LEU A 236 -15.64 19.70 0.72
C LEU A 236 -16.88 20.46 0.23
N ASN A 237 -18.09 20.03 0.62
CA ASN A 237 -19.37 20.47 0.11
C ASN A 237 -19.45 20.46 -1.44
N ASP A 238 -18.81 19.44 -2.07
CA ASP A 238 -18.68 19.33 -3.53
C ASP A 238 -18.40 17.87 -3.94
N ASN A 239 -18.51 17.61 -5.24
CA ASN A 239 -17.82 16.52 -5.89
C ASN A 239 -16.31 16.78 -5.85
N TYR A 240 -15.49 15.75 -5.93
CA TYR A 240 -14.05 15.97 -5.79
C TYR A 240 -13.21 15.05 -6.69
N PHE A 241 -12.01 15.54 -6.99
CA PHE A 241 -10.93 14.73 -7.53
C PHE A 241 -10.13 14.08 -6.40
N VAL A 242 -9.66 12.87 -6.65
CA VAL A 242 -8.75 12.13 -5.77
C VAL A 242 -7.39 12.02 -6.44
N LEU A 243 -6.35 12.48 -5.75
CA LEU A 243 -4.95 12.44 -6.14
C LEU A 243 -4.25 11.34 -5.32
N PRO A 244 -4.01 10.15 -5.90
CA PRO A 244 -3.49 8.99 -5.17
C PRO A 244 -1.99 8.83 -5.40
N SER A 245 -1.19 9.76 -4.95
CA SER A 245 0.27 9.68 -5.09
C SER A 245 0.88 8.59 -4.20
N SER A 246 0.29 8.31 -3.03
CA SER A 246 0.83 7.38 -2.04
C SER A 246 -0.16 6.29 -1.66
N ILE A 247 0.35 5.11 -1.26
CA ILE A 247 -0.45 4.07 -0.59
C ILE A 247 -0.80 4.47 0.86
N HIS A 248 -0.13 5.49 1.41
CA HIS A 248 -0.30 5.92 2.79
C HIS A 248 -1.47 6.88 2.97
N GLU A 249 -1.71 7.73 1.97
CA GLU A 249 -2.80 8.70 1.97
C GLU A 249 -3.23 9.08 0.55
N VAL A 250 -4.42 9.64 0.44
CA VAL A 250 -4.88 10.31 -0.78
C VAL A 250 -5.34 11.73 -0.47
N ILE A 251 -5.19 12.62 -1.45
CA ILE A 251 -5.63 14.01 -1.35
C ILE A 251 -6.89 14.17 -2.18
N ALA A 252 -7.93 14.77 -1.59
CA ALA A 252 -9.17 15.13 -2.26
C ALA A 252 -9.25 16.64 -2.44
N ILE A 253 -9.57 17.08 -3.65
CA ILE A 253 -9.76 18.50 -4.01
C ILE A 253 -11.12 18.72 -4.67
N PRO A 254 -11.87 19.78 -4.34
CA PRO A 254 -13.20 20.02 -4.90
C PRO A 254 -13.15 20.30 -6.41
N THR A 255 -14.16 19.79 -7.14
CA THR A 255 -14.25 20.01 -8.59
C THR A 255 -14.55 21.45 -8.96
N SER A 256 -15.19 22.22 -8.07
CA SER A 256 -15.50 23.65 -8.25
C SER A 256 -14.28 24.56 -8.41
N LEU A 257 -13.08 24.06 -8.05
CA LEU A 257 -11.82 24.75 -8.34
C LEU A 257 -11.52 24.91 -9.84
N GLY A 258 -12.27 24.23 -10.70
CA GLY A 258 -12.09 24.30 -12.14
C GLY A 258 -10.80 23.66 -12.64
N SER A 259 -10.12 22.85 -11.81
CA SER A 259 -8.89 22.17 -12.19
C SER A 259 -9.14 21.21 -13.35
N ASN A 260 -8.24 21.22 -14.33
CA ASN A 260 -8.27 20.25 -15.41
C ASN A 260 -7.64 18.93 -14.89
N TYR A 261 -8.34 17.80 -15.03
CA TYR A 261 -7.83 16.51 -14.57
C TYR A 261 -6.45 16.14 -15.15
N ARG A 262 -6.12 16.61 -16.37
CA ARG A 262 -4.82 16.34 -16.99
C ARG A 262 -3.67 17.08 -16.30
N ASP A 263 -3.92 18.29 -15.85
CA ASP A 263 -2.94 19.06 -15.11
C ASP A 263 -2.73 18.42 -13.73
N LEU A 264 -3.80 17.88 -13.13
CA LEU A 264 -3.72 17.13 -11.89
C LEU A 264 -2.97 15.81 -12.06
N GLU A 265 -3.18 15.06 -13.16
CA GLU A 265 -2.41 13.85 -13.47
C GLU A 265 -0.91 14.15 -13.69
N GLN A 266 -0.60 15.28 -14.30
CA GLN A 266 0.77 15.73 -14.46
C GLN A 266 1.41 16.02 -13.09
N MET A 267 0.69 16.74 -12.23
CA MET A 267 1.15 17.03 -10.86
C MET A 267 1.39 15.74 -10.06
N VAL A 268 0.47 14.77 -10.12
CA VAL A 268 0.64 13.47 -9.44
C VAL A 268 1.88 12.74 -9.94
N ARG A 269 2.14 12.74 -11.25
CA ARG A 269 3.36 12.14 -11.83
C ARG A 269 4.62 12.81 -11.32
N GLU A 270 4.67 14.13 -11.34
CA GLU A 270 5.82 14.90 -10.85
C GLU A 270 6.10 14.63 -9.37
N VAL A 271 5.05 14.57 -8.54
CA VAL A 271 5.19 14.21 -7.11
C VAL A 271 5.69 12.77 -6.94
N ASN A 272 5.16 11.82 -7.71
CA ASN A 272 5.60 10.44 -7.66
C ASN A 272 7.08 10.29 -8.06
N GLU A 273 7.51 10.98 -9.09
CA GLU A 273 8.91 10.92 -9.56
C GLU A 273 9.88 11.57 -8.58
N MET A 274 9.48 12.65 -7.90
CA MET A 274 10.40 13.44 -7.07
C MET A 274 10.37 13.10 -5.58
N ALA A 275 9.23 12.65 -5.05
CA ALA A 275 9.00 12.63 -3.61
C ALA A 275 8.43 11.32 -3.04
N VAL A 276 7.89 10.42 -3.87
CA VAL A 276 7.28 9.17 -3.39
C VAL A 276 8.18 8.00 -3.80
N ALA A 277 8.60 7.21 -2.82
CA ALA A 277 9.37 6.00 -3.10
C ALA A 277 8.57 5.05 -4.02
N PRO A 278 9.20 4.36 -4.98
CA PRO A 278 8.49 3.49 -5.94
C PRO A 278 7.56 2.48 -5.27
N GLU A 279 7.98 1.90 -4.14
CA GLU A 279 7.20 0.95 -3.35
C GLU A 279 5.98 1.55 -2.65
N ASP A 280 5.91 2.87 -2.54
CA ASP A 280 4.82 3.60 -1.89
C ASP A 280 3.90 4.31 -2.89
N GLN A 281 4.24 4.29 -4.18
CA GLN A 281 3.40 4.90 -5.21
C GLN A 281 2.11 4.10 -5.40
N LEU A 282 0.97 4.80 -5.40
CA LEU A 282 -0.34 4.17 -5.60
C LEU A 282 -0.78 4.21 -7.06
N SER A 283 -0.82 5.39 -7.67
CA SER A 283 -1.22 5.55 -9.08
C SER A 283 -0.78 6.91 -9.61
N ASN A 284 -0.59 6.98 -10.93
CA ASN A 284 -0.39 8.23 -11.68
C ASN A 284 -1.71 8.80 -12.25
N SER A 285 -2.83 8.10 -12.03
CA SER A 285 -4.14 8.51 -12.52
C SER A 285 -4.87 9.34 -11.46
N VAL A 286 -5.72 10.26 -11.91
CA VAL A 286 -6.62 11.02 -11.05
C VAL A 286 -8.02 10.40 -11.15
N TYR A 287 -8.70 10.27 -10.01
CA TYR A 287 -10.07 9.79 -9.95
C TYR A 287 -11.02 10.93 -9.60
N ARG A 288 -12.30 10.70 -9.82
CA ARG A 288 -13.38 11.60 -9.45
C ARG A 288 -14.44 10.84 -8.68
N TYR A 289 -14.93 11.44 -7.62
CA TYR A 289 -16.13 11.00 -6.92
C TYR A 289 -17.29 11.96 -7.14
N ASP A 290 -18.44 11.40 -7.52
CA ASP A 290 -19.69 12.13 -7.63
C ASP A 290 -20.60 11.79 -6.46
N SER A 291 -20.83 12.76 -5.59
CA SER A 291 -21.56 12.57 -4.34
C SER A 291 -23.06 12.28 -4.54
N LYS A 292 -23.63 12.67 -5.70
CA LYS A 292 -25.05 12.44 -6.02
C LYS A 292 -25.28 11.02 -6.55
N THR A 293 -24.40 10.58 -7.46
CA THR A 293 -24.52 9.26 -8.11
C THR A 293 -23.75 8.18 -7.36
N LYS A 294 -22.91 8.56 -6.38
CA LYS A 294 -22.02 7.67 -5.62
C LYS A 294 -21.03 6.90 -6.51
N ILE A 295 -20.66 7.50 -7.64
CA ILE A 295 -19.73 6.91 -8.60
C ILE A 295 -18.33 7.41 -8.33
N PHE A 296 -17.42 6.45 -8.11
CA PHE A 296 -15.96 6.66 -8.11
C PHE A 296 -15.39 6.09 -9.40
N GLU A 297 -14.71 6.93 -10.19
CA GLU A 297 -14.19 6.54 -11.50
C GLU A 297 -12.95 7.36 -11.89
N LEU A 298 -12.21 6.88 -12.88
CA LEU A 298 -11.14 7.67 -13.50
C LEU A 298 -11.69 9.00 -14.05
N ALA A 299 -11.07 10.11 -13.70
CA ALA A 299 -11.45 11.43 -14.19
C ALA A 299 -11.41 11.53 -15.72
N ALA A 300 -10.49 10.80 -16.37
CA ALA A 300 -10.43 10.69 -17.82
C ALA A 300 -11.67 10.01 -18.42
N THR A 301 -12.22 8.97 -17.79
CA THR A 301 -13.43 8.27 -18.23
C THR A 301 -14.64 9.18 -18.17
N GLN A 302 -14.80 9.90 -17.06
CA GLN A 302 -15.88 10.89 -16.89
C GLN A 302 -15.81 11.98 -17.96
N ALA A 303 -14.63 12.57 -18.19
CA ALA A 303 -14.44 13.61 -19.20
C ALA A 303 -14.75 13.13 -20.62
N GLN A 304 -14.46 11.87 -20.93
CA GLN A 304 -14.83 11.27 -22.23
C GLN A 304 -16.34 11.13 -22.37
N ARG A 305 -17.04 10.65 -21.34
CA ARG A 305 -18.52 10.54 -21.34
C ARG A 305 -19.18 11.90 -21.55
N GLU A 306 -18.72 12.96 -20.87
CA GLU A 306 -19.25 14.30 -21.04
C GLU A 306 -19.06 14.87 -22.45
N ARG A 307 -17.89 14.59 -23.08
CA ARG A 307 -17.64 15.00 -24.47
C ARG A 307 -18.61 14.31 -25.43
N VAL A 308 -18.83 13.02 -25.28
CA VAL A 308 -19.77 12.25 -26.10
C VAL A 308 -21.20 12.77 -25.92
N ALA A 309 -21.62 13.01 -24.69
CA ALA A 309 -22.95 13.56 -24.39
C ALA A 309 -23.15 14.94 -25.02
N LYS A 310 -22.17 15.85 -24.88
CA LYS A 310 -22.21 17.18 -25.51
C LYS A 310 -22.26 17.13 -27.05
N HIS A 311 -21.55 16.16 -27.66
CA HIS A 311 -21.58 15.99 -29.11
C HIS A 311 -22.98 15.55 -29.58
N ARG A 312 -23.54 14.52 -28.93
CA ARG A 312 -24.90 14.02 -29.24
C ARG A 312 -25.98 15.12 -29.07
N ALA A 313 -25.91 15.92 -28.00
CA ALA A 313 -26.84 17.02 -27.79
C ALA A 313 -26.80 18.04 -28.94
N ARG A 314 -25.59 18.41 -29.39
CA ARG A 314 -25.40 19.30 -30.54
C ARG A 314 -25.89 18.74 -31.88
N GLU A 315 -25.84 17.41 -32.06
CA GLU A 315 -26.37 16.77 -33.26
C GLU A 315 -27.89 16.70 -33.26
N MET A 316 -28.53 16.62 -32.08
CA MET A 316 -30.00 16.63 -31.95
C MET A 316 -30.62 18.04 -32.08
N GLU A 317 -29.84 19.11 -31.90
CA GLU A 317 -30.26 20.50 -32.08
C GLU A 317 -30.08 21.01 -33.53
N ARG A 318 -29.51 20.22 -34.43
CA ARG A 318 -29.32 20.48 -35.87
C ARG A 318 -30.36 19.78 -36.71
#